data_aa440ddf7324e775b9858bf3aad5d5d4
#
_entry.id   aa440ddf7324e775b9858bf3aad5d5d4
#
_cell.length_a   1.000
_cell.length_b   1.000
_cell.length_c   1.000
_cell.angle_alpha   90.00
_cell.angle_beta   90.00
_cell.angle_gamma   90.00
#
_symmetry.space_group_name_H-M   'P 1'
#
loop_
_entity.id
_entity.type
_entity.pdbx_description
1 polymer ?
#
loop_
_entity_poly.entity_id
_entity_poly.type
_entity_poly.pdbx_seq_one_letter_code
_entity_poly.pdbx_strand_id
1 'polypeptide(L)'
;MKQVLYLFILLFLVGCTDTLVENVPVIVEEKEEIYAIIEGSDSRTYLDEQGRMRWTADDRITLFKKNTYNREFKFTGKTGANAGGFSQVSTDDEFWFGLDVTANYAAYPHSTENTLDETDLFITLQMPAEQIYAENSFGLNANTMVAVSETGQLIFKNVGSYLRVRLYGEGAAISSVTVTSKGDQAIAGEAKVTPTMNGYPTCEMIGAEKSIKLICENPVSISTDAENPTDFWIVLPPVTLTDGFSVTIENSEGETQVYDVDKSFTFERNQIYNLKREVTLVTIPTNQIWYTSISGDIITPNSTTFGEAEIVSNEIQNGKGIITFDRDVIEIEPHAFMYNDDLSSVAMPNSVITLGNHVFFDCGNLSSVIIPDNVTTIGPNVFYGCSSLTSLVIPEGVTRIEESTFHDCTNITSIILPKGLTFIGGYVFAKCYNLESLEIPSGVIDIGEGAFDSCGSLKTLAIPDGVTYLSNFVFKGCENLQSINIPDGVTGIGESTFFGCSSLTSINIPESVNTIGMDAFYDCI
;
A
#
# COMPACT_ATOMS: atom_id res chain seq x y z
N MET A 1 -64.29 10.40 3.70
CA MET A 1 -63.75 9.73 4.89
C MET A 1 -63.03 8.48 4.38
N LYS A 2 -61.75 8.60 4.15
CA LYS A 2 -60.87 7.46 3.81
C LYS A 2 -60.05 7.14 5.05
N GLN A 3 -60.18 5.91 5.53
CA GLN A 3 -59.44 5.42 6.69
C GLN A 3 -57.99 5.15 6.29
N VAL A 4 -57.06 5.73 7.04
CA VAL A 4 -55.63 5.44 6.98
C VAL A 4 -55.40 4.19 7.81
N LEU A 5 -54.90 3.10 7.17
CA LEU A 5 -54.54 1.86 7.83
C LEU A 5 -53.02 1.92 8.13
N TYR A 6 -52.66 2.05 9.40
CA TYR A 6 -51.30 1.91 9.87
C TYR A 6 -50.99 0.43 10.13
N LEU A 7 -50.05 -0.12 9.41
CA LEU A 7 -49.51 -1.46 9.71
C LEU A 7 -48.12 -1.32 10.34
N PHE A 8 -48.06 -1.56 11.65
CA PHE A 8 -46.80 -1.70 12.37
C PHE A 8 -46.32 -3.14 12.23
N ILE A 9 -45.20 -3.37 11.58
CA ILE A 9 -44.50 -4.64 11.66
C ILE A 9 -43.27 -4.48 12.57
N LEU A 10 -43.38 -5.07 13.76
CA LEU A 10 -42.26 -5.23 14.69
C LEU A 10 -41.49 -6.50 14.30
N LEU A 11 -40.30 -6.35 13.77
CA LEU A 11 -39.39 -7.52 13.63
C LEU A 11 -38.35 -7.47 14.76
N PHE A 12 -38.43 -8.48 15.65
CA PHE A 12 -37.36 -8.77 16.59
C PHE A 12 -36.23 -9.48 15.85
N LEU A 13 -35.06 -8.86 15.79
CA LEU A 13 -33.82 -9.53 15.48
C LEU A 13 -33.00 -9.65 16.75
N VAL A 14 -32.70 -10.88 17.12
CA VAL A 14 -31.76 -11.25 18.19
C VAL A 14 -30.37 -11.34 17.58
N GLY A 15 -29.47 -10.51 18.04
CA GLY A 15 -28.03 -10.78 18.07
C GLY A 15 -27.19 -10.17 16.97
N CYS A 16 -26.69 -9.00 17.19
CA CYS A 16 -25.32 -8.49 17.27
C CYS A 16 -25.31 -6.96 17.15
N THR A 17 -24.97 -6.34 18.24
CA THR A 17 -24.45 -4.98 18.50
C THR A 17 -24.66 -3.87 17.49
N ASP A 18 -25.47 -2.91 17.95
CA ASP A 18 -25.41 -1.47 17.77
C ASP A 18 -25.28 -0.87 16.37
N THR A 19 -26.44 -0.67 15.72
CA THR A 19 -26.78 0.61 15.09
C THR A 19 -28.30 0.75 15.01
N LEU A 20 -28.80 1.84 15.54
CA LEU A 20 -30.20 2.23 15.46
C LEU A 20 -30.61 2.39 13.98
N VAL A 21 -31.45 1.49 13.49
CA VAL A 21 -32.22 1.75 12.27
C VAL A 21 -33.31 2.76 12.66
N GLU A 22 -33.13 4.02 12.28
CA GLU A 22 -34.20 4.99 12.39
C GLU A 22 -35.39 4.51 11.57
N ASN A 23 -36.57 4.46 12.19
CA ASN A 23 -37.85 4.15 11.55
C ASN A 23 -38.13 5.18 10.45
N VAL A 24 -37.99 4.80 9.19
CA VAL A 24 -38.41 5.64 8.07
C VAL A 24 -39.87 5.34 7.73
N PRO A 25 -40.77 6.32 7.73
CA PRO A 25 -42.15 6.09 7.36
C PRO A 25 -42.30 5.77 5.88
N VAL A 26 -42.98 4.69 5.57
CA VAL A 26 -43.38 4.35 4.20
C VAL A 26 -44.51 5.30 3.79
N ILE A 27 -44.22 6.31 2.97
CA ILE A 27 -45.20 7.17 2.34
C ILE A 27 -45.49 6.57 0.96
N VAL A 28 -46.67 6.04 0.77
CA VAL A 28 -47.20 5.63 -0.54
C VAL A 28 -48.05 6.81 -1.07
N GLU A 29 -47.43 7.68 -1.87
CA GLU A 29 -48.15 8.63 -2.73
C GLU A 29 -47.73 8.44 -4.20
N GLU A 30 -48.68 8.66 -5.10
CA GLU A 30 -48.80 8.32 -6.52
C GLU A 30 -47.71 8.80 -7.52
N LYS A 31 -46.46 8.93 -7.10
CA LYS A 31 -45.29 8.89 -7.99
C LYS A 31 -44.42 7.76 -7.49
N GLU A 32 -44.14 6.78 -8.37
CA GLU A 32 -43.35 5.62 -8.04
C GLU A 32 -41.89 6.04 -7.70
N GLU A 33 -41.67 6.39 -6.45
CA GLU A 33 -40.34 6.57 -5.88
C GLU A 33 -39.87 5.23 -5.36
N ILE A 34 -38.71 4.76 -5.89
CA ILE A 34 -38.00 3.61 -5.38
C ILE A 34 -37.17 4.08 -4.20
N TYR A 35 -37.26 3.35 -3.09
CA TYR A 35 -36.49 3.65 -1.91
C TYR A 35 -35.26 2.75 -1.84
N ALA A 36 -34.07 3.35 -1.71
CA ALA A 36 -32.81 2.62 -1.62
C ALA A 36 -32.02 2.99 -0.37
N ILE A 37 -31.40 2.00 0.22
CA ILE A 37 -30.50 2.09 1.38
C ILE A 37 -29.18 1.45 1.00
N ILE A 38 -28.07 2.01 1.49
CA ILE A 38 -26.76 1.38 1.38
C ILE A 38 -26.51 0.51 2.61
N GLU A 39 -25.99 -0.71 2.41
CA GLU A 39 -25.71 -1.68 3.45
C GLU A 39 -24.64 -1.17 4.43
N GLY A 40 -24.94 -1.18 5.74
CA GLY A 40 -23.98 -1.01 6.83
C GLY A 40 -23.35 0.38 6.97
N SER A 41 -22.60 0.58 8.04
CA SER A 41 -21.84 1.81 8.30
C SER A 41 -20.61 1.97 7.42
N ASP A 42 -20.22 0.92 6.69
CA ASP A 42 -18.96 0.82 5.95
C ASP A 42 -19.10 0.85 4.42
N SER A 43 -20.32 1.05 3.89
CA SER A 43 -20.55 1.10 2.44
C SER A 43 -20.73 2.55 1.93
N ARG A 44 -20.25 2.88 0.69
CA ARG A 44 -19.98 4.27 0.30
C ARG A 44 -20.22 4.58 -1.18
N THR A 45 -20.90 5.69 -1.50
CA THR A 45 -20.74 6.40 -2.78
C THR A 45 -19.70 7.53 -2.66
N TYR A 46 -19.61 8.17 -1.51
CA TYR A 46 -18.44 8.93 -1.07
C TYR A 46 -18.22 8.69 0.43
N LEU A 47 -17.04 9.05 0.94
CA LEU A 47 -16.69 8.95 2.35
C LEU A 47 -17.04 10.22 3.11
N ASP A 48 -17.92 10.18 4.12
CA ASP A 48 -18.01 11.27 5.07
C ASP A 48 -16.74 11.31 5.99
N GLU A 49 -16.61 12.36 6.79
CA GLU A 49 -15.47 12.55 7.71
C GLU A 49 -15.27 11.38 8.70
N GLN A 50 -16.31 10.57 8.93
CA GLN A 50 -16.26 9.37 9.76
C GLN A 50 -16.00 8.10 8.95
N GLY A 51 -15.73 8.24 7.65
CA GLY A 51 -15.47 7.12 6.77
C GLY A 51 -16.73 6.31 6.39
N ARG A 52 -17.93 6.88 6.47
CA ARG A 52 -19.22 6.23 6.13
C ARG A 52 -19.67 6.63 4.73
N MET A 53 -20.30 5.70 4.02
CA MET A 53 -20.83 5.95 2.68
C MET A 53 -22.11 6.75 2.69
N ARG A 54 -22.24 7.63 1.69
CA ARG A 54 -23.38 8.51 1.52
C ARG A 54 -23.75 8.66 0.05
N TRP A 55 -25.05 8.79 -0.24
CA TRP A 55 -25.55 9.17 -1.55
C TRP A 55 -25.22 10.63 -1.86
N THR A 56 -24.99 10.94 -3.13
CA THR A 56 -24.93 12.32 -3.64
C THR A 56 -26.19 12.67 -4.41
N ALA A 57 -26.48 13.97 -4.55
CA ALA A 57 -27.69 14.45 -5.21
C ALA A 57 -27.80 14.07 -6.70
N ASP A 58 -26.69 13.66 -7.33
CA ASP A 58 -26.64 13.29 -8.74
C ASP A 58 -26.40 11.80 -8.98
N ASP A 59 -26.38 10.99 -7.91
CA ASP A 59 -26.24 9.55 -8.03
C ASP A 59 -27.35 8.94 -8.87
N ARG A 60 -26.99 8.00 -9.73
CA ARG A 60 -27.89 7.31 -10.65
C ARG A 60 -27.72 5.82 -10.55
N ILE A 61 -28.83 5.11 -10.52
CA ILE A 61 -28.86 3.64 -10.48
C ILE A 61 -29.52 3.09 -11.75
N THR A 62 -29.12 1.89 -12.14
CA THR A 62 -29.85 1.05 -13.06
C THR A 62 -30.84 0.19 -12.28
N LEU A 63 -32.10 0.15 -12.70
CA LEU A 63 -33.08 -0.82 -12.25
C LEU A 63 -33.44 -1.76 -13.39
N PHE A 64 -33.37 -3.05 -13.12
CA PHE A 64 -33.83 -4.12 -14.03
C PHE A 64 -35.18 -4.61 -13.57
N LYS A 65 -36.14 -4.57 -14.48
CA LYS A 65 -37.46 -5.17 -14.31
C LYS A 65 -37.51 -6.49 -15.07
N LYS A 66 -38.30 -7.44 -14.60
CA LYS A 66 -38.56 -8.69 -15.32
C LYS A 66 -38.87 -8.42 -16.79
N ASN A 67 -38.09 -9.01 -17.67
CA ASN A 67 -38.08 -8.85 -19.12
C ASN A 67 -37.29 -7.64 -19.66
N THR A 68 -36.06 -7.36 -19.13
CA THR A 68 -34.97 -6.89 -19.98
C THR A 68 -34.57 -5.42 -20.04
N TYR A 69 -35.24 -4.48 -19.45
CA TYR A 69 -34.86 -3.09 -19.73
C TYR A 69 -34.08 -2.46 -18.58
N ASN A 70 -32.82 -2.09 -18.89
CA ASN A 70 -32.00 -1.21 -18.11
C ASN A 70 -32.67 0.17 -18.03
N ARG A 71 -33.04 0.60 -16.83
CA ARG A 71 -33.69 1.89 -16.63
C ARG A 71 -32.93 2.74 -15.64
N GLU A 72 -32.76 4.01 -16.00
CA GLU A 72 -32.05 5.00 -15.22
C GLU A 72 -32.97 5.65 -14.19
N PHE A 73 -32.53 5.67 -12.92
CA PHE A 73 -33.15 6.38 -11.80
C PHE A 73 -32.14 7.30 -11.15
N LYS A 74 -32.59 8.53 -10.82
CA LYS A 74 -31.77 9.55 -10.17
C LYS A 74 -32.19 9.70 -8.70
N PHE A 75 -31.21 9.86 -7.81
CA PHE A 75 -31.43 10.12 -6.39
C PHE A 75 -32.15 11.45 -6.16
N THR A 76 -33.21 11.43 -5.37
CA THR A 76 -34.06 12.61 -5.06
C THR A 76 -33.78 13.20 -3.69
N GLY A 77 -32.91 12.53 -2.90
CA GLY A 77 -32.54 12.96 -1.55
C GLY A 77 -31.43 14.01 -1.53
N LYS A 78 -31.00 14.34 -0.32
CA LYS A 78 -29.87 15.28 -0.12
C LYS A 78 -28.55 14.56 -0.13
N THR A 79 -27.52 15.19 -0.69
CA THR A 79 -26.13 14.74 -0.55
C THR A 79 -25.79 14.52 0.93
N GLY A 80 -25.20 13.38 1.24
CA GLY A 80 -24.86 12.98 2.59
C GLY A 80 -25.87 12.04 3.27
N ALA A 81 -26.96 11.67 2.60
CA ALA A 81 -27.89 10.67 3.11
C ALA A 81 -27.40 9.24 2.84
N ASN A 82 -27.70 8.29 3.74
CA ASN A 82 -27.45 6.87 3.54
C ASN A 82 -28.64 6.12 2.94
N ALA A 83 -29.78 6.79 2.85
CA ALA A 83 -31.02 6.26 2.32
C ALA A 83 -31.86 7.38 1.67
N GLY A 84 -32.67 7.06 0.69
CA GLY A 84 -33.60 7.99 0.07
C GLY A 84 -34.31 7.45 -1.16
N GLY A 85 -35.15 8.28 -1.75
CA GLY A 85 -35.92 7.98 -2.94
C GLY A 85 -35.12 8.15 -4.22
N PHE A 86 -35.52 7.42 -5.25
CA PHE A 86 -35.00 7.55 -6.61
C PHE A 86 -36.18 7.70 -7.56
N SER A 87 -36.12 8.68 -8.46
CA SER A 87 -37.14 8.90 -9.50
C SER A 87 -36.58 8.54 -10.87
N GLN A 88 -37.42 7.99 -11.73
CA GLN A 88 -37.05 7.67 -13.12
C GLN A 88 -36.68 8.94 -13.90
N VAL A 89 -35.59 8.86 -14.68
CA VAL A 89 -35.06 10.00 -15.45
C VAL A 89 -35.79 10.19 -16.77
N SER A 90 -36.20 9.10 -17.44
CA SER A 90 -36.90 9.16 -18.75
C SER A 90 -38.34 8.69 -18.65
N THR A 91 -39.26 9.42 -19.32
CA THR A 91 -40.71 9.18 -19.31
C THR A 91 -41.24 8.65 -20.63
N ASP A 92 -40.38 8.24 -21.59
CA ASP A 92 -40.81 7.96 -22.95
C ASP A 92 -41.55 6.61 -23.15
N ASP A 93 -41.77 5.85 -22.08
CA ASP A 93 -42.55 4.62 -22.13
C ASP A 93 -43.81 4.70 -21.25
N GLU A 94 -44.97 4.75 -21.86
CA GLU A 94 -46.28 4.85 -21.22
C GLU A 94 -46.72 3.64 -20.38
N PHE A 95 -45.93 2.59 -20.25
CA PHE A 95 -46.33 1.34 -19.58
C PHE A 95 -45.42 0.95 -18.43
N TRP A 96 -45.55 1.66 -17.31
CA TRP A 96 -44.91 1.27 -16.07
C TRP A 96 -45.92 1.05 -14.96
N PHE A 97 -46.24 -0.20 -14.66
CA PHE A 97 -47.12 -0.56 -13.56
C PHE A 97 -46.43 -1.50 -12.59
N GLY A 98 -46.08 -0.95 -11.44
CA GLY A 98 -45.72 -1.67 -10.23
C GLY A 98 -44.44 -2.49 -10.27
N LEU A 99 -43.78 -2.59 -9.14
CA LEU A 99 -42.70 -3.57 -8.92
C LEU A 99 -43.29 -4.97 -9.07
N ASP A 100 -42.69 -5.81 -9.93
CA ASP A 100 -43.14 -7.20 -10.06
C ASP A 100 -42.81 -7.96 -8.77
N VAL A 101 -43.72 -8.85 -8.38
CA VAL A 101 -43.69 -9.56 -7.09
C VAL A 101 -42.53 -10.57 -6.97
N THR A 102 -41.76 -10.79 -8.02
CA THR A 102 -40.79 -11.89 -8.07
C THR A 102 -39.36 -11.54 -7.73
N ALA A 103 -38.85 -10.39 -8.03
CA ALA A 103 -37.62 -9.73 -7.55
C ALA A 103 -37.22 -8.56 -8.45
N ASN A 104 -36.69 -7.49 -7.86
CA ASN A 104 -36.12 -6.35 -8.58
C ASN A 104 -34.61 -6.37 -8.38
N TYR A 105 -33.88 -6.21 -9.47
CA TYR A 105 -32.43 -6.15 -9.49
C TYR A 105 -31.99 -4.72 -9.79
N ALA A 106 -30.96 -4.23 -9.12
CA ALA A 106 -30.41 -2.91 -9.36
C ALA A 106 -28.89 -2.89 -9.30
N ALA A 107 -28.29 -1.95 -10.03
CA ALA A 107 -26.84 -1.72 -10.04
C ALA A 107 -26.53 -0.22 -9.90
N TYR A 108 -25.42 0.09 -9.25
CA TYR A 108 -24.82 1.42 -9.17
C TYR A 108 -23.34 1.30 -9.56
N PRO A 109 -22.78 2.21 -10.33
CA PRO A 109 -23.44 3.33 -10.99
C PRO A 109 -24.33 2.88 -12.17
N HIS A 110 -25.22 3.79 -12.61
CA HIS A 110 -25.96 3.56 -13.84
C HIS A 110 -25.03 3.55 -15.04
N SER A 111 -25.21 2.54 -15.91
CA SER A 111 -24.61 2.46 -17.25
C SER A 111 -25.61 1.82 -18.20
N THR A 112 -25.64 2.30 -19.43
CA THR A 112 -26.43 1.66 -20.51
C THR A 112 -25.90 0.28 -20.88
N GLU A 113 -24.66 -0.04 -20.51
CA GLU A 113 -24.01 -1.32 -20.71
C GLU A 113 -24.34 -2.36 -19.64
N ASN A 114 -24.91 -1.95 -18.51
CA ASN A 114 -25.36 -2.87 -17.48
C ASN A 114 -26.47 -3.77 -18.02
N THR A 115 -26.33 -5.08 -17.90
CA THR A 115 -27.33 -6.06 -18.32
C THR A 115 -27.67 -7.05 -17.22
N LEU A 116 -28.89 -7.59 -17.25
CA LEU A 116 -29.33 -8.67 -16.35
C LEU A 116 -29.54 -9.94 -17.16
N ASP A 117 -28.86 -11.02 -16.79
CA ASP A 117 -29.18 -12.37 -17.28
C ASP A 117 -30.36 -12.95 -16.50
N GLU A 118 -31.48 -13.19 -17.15
CA GLU A 118 -32.71 -13.66 -16.53
C GLU A 118 -32.67 -15.15 -16.18
N THR A 119 -31.79 -15.91 -16.80
CA THR A 119 -31.69 -17.36 -16.59
C THR A 119 -30.88 -17.68 -15.36
N ASP A 120 -29.67 -17.08 -15.29
CA ASP A 120 -28.72 -17.34 -14.22
C ASP A 120 -28.72 -16.25 -13.13
N LEU A 121 -29.55 -15.22 -13.28
CA LEU A 121 -29.82 -14.13 -12.32
C LEU A 121 -28.55 -13.39 -11.87
N PHE A 122 -27.68 -13.06 -12.80
CA PHE A 122 -26.52 -12.19 -12.56
C PHE A 122 -26.62 -10.88 -13.35
N ILE A 123 -25.96 -9.86 -12.83
CA ILE A 123 -25.80 -8.56 -13.50
C ILE A 123 -24.41 -8.50 -14.11
N THR A 124 -24.35 -8.24 -15.42
CA THR A 124 -23.09 -7.83 -16.07
C THR A 124 -22.95 -6.32 -15.93
N LEU A 125 -21.80 -5.88 -15.43
CA LEU A 125 -21.50 -4.46 -15.24
C LEU A 125 -20.02 -4.17 -15.52
N GLN A 126 -19.70 -2.89 -15.66
CA GLN A 126 -18.32 -2.44 -15.88
C GLN A 126 -17.68 -2.00 -14.55
N MET A 127 -16.53 -2.61 -14.23
CA MET A 127 -15.63 -2.12 -13.20
C MET A 127 -14.68 -1.12 -13.87
N PRO A 128 -14.69 0.17 -13.48
CA PRO A 128 -14.00 1.20 -14.27
C PRO A 128 -12.48 1.03 -14.21
N ALA A 129 -11.85 1.00 -15.38
CA ALA A 129 -10.39 1.02 -15.54
C ALA A 129 -9.81 2.42 -15.27
N GLU A 130 -10.61 3.45 -15.44
CA GLU A 130 -10.27 4.83 -15.09
C GLU A 130 -11.18 5.33 -13.97
N GLN A 131 -10.58 5.90 -12.94
CA GLN A 131 -11.27 6.49 -11.79
C GLN A 131 -10.76 7.91 -11.60
N ILE A 132 -11.62 8.81 -11.12
CA ILE A 132 -11.22 10.21 -10.88
C ILE A 132 -10.90 10.39 -9.40
N TYR A 133 -9.82 11.09 -9.13
CA TYR A 133 -9.43 11.44 -7.75
C TYR A 133 -10.49 12.31 -7.08
N ALA A 134 -10.80 11.98 -5.83
CA ALA A 134 -11.58 12.82 -4.94
C ALA A 134 -10.88 12.91 -3.58
N GLU A 135 -10.77 14.10 -3.04
CA GLU A 135 -10.10 14.34 -1.76
C GLU A 135 -10.76 13.54 -0.64
N ASN A 136 -9.96 12.77 0.09
CA ASN A 136 -10.39 11.89 1.20
C ASN A 136 -11.47 10.86 0.84
N SER A 137 -11.67 10.56 -0.45
CA SER A 137 -12.69 9.64 -0.94
C SER A 137 -12.25 8.98 -2.25
N PHE A 138 -13.04 8.05 -2.77
CA PHE A 138 -12.95 7.62 -4.16
C PHE A 138 -13.85 8.48 -5.05
N GLY A 139 -13.49 8.56 -6.33
CA GLY A 139 -14.20 9.39 -7.31
C GLY A 139 -15.63 8.92 -7.57
N LEU A 140 -16.41 9.80 -8.16
CA LEU A 140 -17.77 9.52 -8.58
C LEU A 140 -17.78 8.29 -9.50
N ASN A 141 -18.77 7.41 -9.34
CA ASN A 141 -18.97 6.19 -10.12
C ASN A 141 -17.85 5.14 -10.01
N ALA A 142 -16.82 5.34 -9.19
CA ALA A 142 -15.76 4.33 -9.00
C ALA A 142 -16.25 3.12 -8.21
N ASN A 143 -17.15 3.32 -7.24
CA ASN A 143 -17.63 2.26 -6.38
C ASN A 143 -18.86 1.55 -6.96
N THR A 144 -18.75 0.25 -7.19
CA THR A 144 -19.81 -0.57 -7.76
C THR A 144 -20.62 -1.25 -6.67
N MET A 145 -21.95 -1.16 -6.78
CA MET A 145 -22.89 -1.78 -5.84
C MET A 145 -24.02 -2.47 -6.59
N VAL A 146 -24.59 -3.52 -6.00
CA VAL A 146 -25.77 -4.19 -6.51
C VAL A 146 -26.81 -4.39 -5.41
N ALA A 147 -28.07 -4.47 -5.81
CA ALA A 147 -29.18 -4.81 -4.92
C ALA A 147 -30.14 -5.80 -5.58
N VAL A 148 -30.81 -6.60 -4.74
CA VAL A 148 -31.95 -7.43 -5.12
C VAL A 148 -33.02 -7.35 -4.04
N SER A 149 -34.30 -7.23 -4.43
CA SER A 149 -35.42 -7.07 -3.49
C SER A 149 -36.72 -7.63 -4.05
N GLU A 150 -37.48 -8.30 -3.20
CA GLU A 150 -38.86 -8.74 -3.48
C GLU A 150 -39.91 -7.70 -3.02
N THR A 151 -39.51 -6.69 -2.25
CA THR A 151 -40.45 -5.77 -1.56
C THR A 151 -40.40 -4.35 -2.10
N GLY A 152 -39.58 -4.04 -3.11
CA GLY A 152 -39.42 -2.68 -3.62
C GLY A 152 -38.47 -1.80 -2.82
N GLN A 153 -38.01 -2.23 -1.66
CA GLN A 153 -36.94 -1.58 -0.92
C GLN A 153 -35.61 -2.22 -1.33
N LEU A 154 -34.74 -1.43 -1.97
CA LEU A 154 -33.44 -1.88 -2.43
C LEU A 154 -32.38 -1.65 -1.36
N ILE A 155 -31.65 -2.70 -0.98
CA ILE A 155 -30.48 -2.61 -0.11
C ILE A 155 -29.24 -2.83 -0.97
N PHE A 156 -28.52 -1.76 -1.29
CA PHE A 156 -27.31 -1.81 -2.09
C PHE A 156 -26.13 -2.35 -1.29
N LYS A 157 -25.47 -3.35 -1.85
CA LYS A 157 -24.30 -4.01 -1.29
C LYS A 157 -23.09 -3.75 -2.18
N ASN A 158 -21.98 -3.35 -1.57
CA ASN A 158 -20.74 -3.14 -2.30
C ASN A 158 -20.30 -4.43 -3.02
N VAL A 159 -19.75 -4.27 -4.20
CA VAL A 159 -19.08 -5.34 -4.94
C VAL A 159 -17.57 -5.28 -4.71
N GLY A 160 -16.99 -4.09 -4.68
CA GLY A 160 -15.56 -3.86 -4.65
C GLY A 160 -14.87 -4.02 -3.29
N SER A 161 -13.56 -3.93 -3.34
CA SER A 161 -12.61 -3.70 -2.26
C SER A 161 -11.91 -2.36 -2.46
N TYR A 162 -11.15 -1.90 -1.49
CA TYR A 162 -10.56 -0.55 -1.51
C TYR A 162 -9.06 -0.61 -1.24
N LEU A 163 -8.27 -0.05 -2.14
CA LEU A 163 -6.86 0.25 -1.91
C LEU A 163 -6.71 1.74 -1.61
N ARG A 164 -6.22 2.05 -0.43
CA ARG A 164 -5.87 3.39 0.02
C ARG A 164 -4.36 3.56 -0.12
N VAL A 165 -3.91 4.22 -1.18
CA VAL A 165 -2.52 4.57 -1.39
C VAL A 165 -2.25 5.88 -0.65
N ARG A 166 -1.35 5.84 0.31
CA ARG A 166 -1.03 6.93 1.23
C ARG A 166 0.35 7.46 0.91
N LEU A 167 0.40 8.62 0.26
CA LEU A 167 1.63 9.20 -0.27
C LEU A 167 2.10 10.39 0.57
N TYR A 168 3.39 10.44 0.81
CA TYR A 168 4.07 11.57 1.41
C TYR A 168 5.43 11.78 0.73
N GLY A 169 5.98 12.98 0.78
CA GLY A 169 7.26 13.31 0.17
C GLY A 169 7.34 14.77 -0.25
N GLU A 170 8.51 15.23 -0.62
CA GLU A 170 8.72 16.63 -0.96
C GLU A 170 8.44 16.92 -2.44
N GLY A 171 7.70 17.99 -2.70
CA GLY A 171 7.65 18.67 -3.99
C GLY A 171 6.88 17.98 -5.12
N ALA A 172 6.34 16.78 -4.90
CA ALA A 172 5.61 16.09 -5.94
C ALA A 172 4.13 16.54 -6.00
N ALA A 173 3.68 16.89 -7.20
CA ALA A 173 2.27 17.06 -7.53
C ALA A 173 1.83 15.87 -8.39
N ILE A 174 1.00 15.01 -7.83
CA ILE A 174 0.62 13.73 -8.45
C ILE A 174 -0.47 13.95 -9.49
N SER A 175 -0.23 13.47 -10.71
CA SER A 175 -1.18 13.48 -11.82
C SER A 175 -1.98 12.18 -11.91
N SER A 176 -1.40 11.04 -11.53
CA SER A 176 -2.09 9.76 -11.52
C SER A 176 -1.47 8.72 -10.59
N VAL A 177 -2.32 7.75 -10.20
CA VAL A 177 -1.91 6.54 -9.47
C VAL A 177 -2.49 5.33 -10.21
N THR A 178 -1.64 4.43 -10.72
CA THR A 178 -2.06 3.26 -11.48
C THR A 178 -1.75 1.97 -10.71
N VAL A 179 -2.75 1.11 -10.53
CA VAL A 179 -2.56 -0.24 -9.99
C VAL A 179 -2.59 -1.22 -11.16
N THR A 180 -1.60 -2.10 -11.24
CA THR A 180 -1.48 -3.09 -12.32
C THR A 180 -1.27 -4.48 -11.74
N SER A 181 -2.10 -5.45 -12.14
CA SER A 181 -1.91 -6.87 -11.84
C SER A 181 -0.65 -7.39 -12.56
N LYS A 182 0.23 -8.08 -11.85
CA LYS A 182 1.44 -8.69 -12.46
C LYS A 182 1.14 -10.02 -13.16
N GLY A 183 0.07 -10.70 -12.76
CA GLY A 183 -0.39 -11.94 -13.36
C GLY A 183 -1.41 -11.77 -14.49
N ASP A 184 -2.17 -12.81 -14.74
CA ASP A 184 -3.23 -12.84 -15.76
C ASP A 184 -4.60 -12.41 -15.23
N GLN A 185 -4.71 -12.08 -13.95
CA GLN A 185 -5.97 -11.68 -13.33
C GLN A 185 -6.37 -10.27 -13.77
N ALA A 186 -7.58 -10.16 -14.32
CA ALA A 186 -8.20 -8.87 -14.62
C ALA A 186 -8.65 -8.16 -13.34
N ILE A 187 -8.46 -6.84 -13.28
CA ILE A 187 -8.90 -5.99 -12.17
C ILE A 187 -9.85 -4.87 -12.59
N ALA A 188 -10.11 -4.74 -13.89
CA ALA A 188 -11.07 -3.79 -14.46
C ALA A 188 -11.76 -4.40 -15.68
N GLY A 189 -12.76 -3.68 -16.20
CA GLY A 189 -13.56 -4.11 -17.34
C GLY A 189 -14.83 -4.85 -16.91
N GLU A 190 -15.31 -5.73 -17.76
CA GLU A 190 -16.57 -6.41 -17.58
C GLU A 190 -16.54 -7.41 -16.41
N ALA A 191 -17.56 -7.36 -15.55
CA ALA A 191 -17.71 -8.23 -14.40
C ALA A 191 -19.11 -8.84 -14.35
N LYS A 192 -19.17 -10.14 -14.02
CA LYS A 192 -20.39 -10.88 -13.69
C LYS A 192 -20.63 -10.80 -12.19
N VAL A 193 -21.71 -10.16 -11.76
CA VAL A 193 -22.06 -10.01 -10.36
C VAL A 193 -23.39 -10.68 -10.06
N THR A 194 -23.38 -11.63 -9.12
CA THR A 194 -24.61 -12.30 -8.67
C THR A 194 -25.04 -11.70 -7.33
N PRO A 195 -26.08 -10.86 -7.31
CA PRO A 195 -26.62 -10.31 -6.07
C PRO A 195 -27.39 -11.39 -5.31
N THR A 196 -27.38 -11.29 -3.98
CA THR A 196 -28.09 -12.23 -3.11
C THR A 196 -28.93 -11.47 -2.09
N MET A 197 -30.17 -11.94 -1.80
CA MET A 197 -31.04 -11.29 -0.84
C MET A 197 -30.51 -11.38 0.59
N ASN A 198 -30.07 -12.55 1.01
CA ASN A 198 -29.66 -12.84 2.40
C ASN A 198 -28.16 -13.11 2.56
N GLY A 199 -27.34 -12.69 1.61
CA GLY A 199 -25.89 -12.87 1.63
C GLY A 199 -25.18 -11.71 0.97
N TYR A 200 -23.91 -11.91 0.64
CA TYR A 200 -23.10 -10.94 -0.07
C TYR A 200 -23.06 -11.26 -1.57
N PRO A 201 -22.98 -10.26 -2.44
CA PRO A 201 -22.82 -10.50 -3.87
C PRO A 201 -21.48 -11.20 -4.16
N THR A 202 -21.50 -12.09 -5.15
CA THR A 202 -20.26 -12.64 -5.72
C THR A 202 -19.90 -11.85 -6.98
N CYS A 203 -18.62 -11.70 -7.25
CA CYS A 203 -18.09 -10.99 -8.41
C CYS A 203 -17.07 -11.87 -9.12
N GLU A 204 -17.21 -12.00 -10.44
CA GLU A 204 -16.27 -12.70 -11.31
C GLU A 204 -15.90 -11.75 -12.45
N MET A 205 -14.61 -11.46 -12.63
CA MET A 205 -14.13 -10.65 -13.76
C MET A 205 -14.18 -11.48 -15.03
N ILE A 206 -14.84 -10.94 -16.06
CA ILE A 206 -14.92 -11.53 -17.41
C ILE A 206 -13.97 -10.78 -18.37
N GLY A 207 -13.73 -9.51 -18.09
CA GLY A 207 -12.82 -8.65 -18.84
C GLY A 207 -11.36 -9.07 -18.73
N ALA A 208 -10.50 -8.47 -19.55
CA ALA A 208 -9.07 -8.77 -19.59
C ALA A 208 -8.18 -7.59 -19.14
N GLU A 209 -8.78 -6.52 -18.61
CA GLU A 209 -8.02 -5.33 -18.23
C GLU A 209 -7.31 -5.55 -16.89
N LYS A 210 -5.98 -5.37 -16.92
CA LYS A 210 -5.09 -5.66 -15.79
C LYS A 210 -4.69 -4.43 -14.99
N SER A 211 -5.19 -3.24 -15.36
CA SER A 211 -4.84 -2.00 -14.68
C SER A 211 -6.05 -1.13 -14.39
N ILE A 212 -5.94 -0.38 -13.29
CA ILE A 212 -6.85 0.71 -12.92
C ILE A 212 -6.02 1.95 -12.73
N LYS A 213 -6.37 3.04 -13.43
CA LYS A 213 -5.72 4.35 -13.32
C LYS A 213 -6.63 5.33 -12.57
N LEU A 214 -6.18 5.83 -11.43
CA LEU A 214 -6.78 6.97 -10.74
C LEU A 214 -6.18 8.25 -11.33
N ILE A 215 -7.00 9.08 -11.92
CA ILE A 215 -6.61 10.31 -12.61
C ILE A 215 -6.90 11.51 -11.71
N CYS A 216 -5.90 12.36 -11.50
CA CYS A 216 -6.05 13.65 -10.84
C CYS A 216 -6.28 14.71 -11.92
N GLU A 217 -7.54 15.18 -12.11
CA GLU A 217 -7.87 16.23 -13.10
C GLU A 217 -7.04 17.50 -12.89
N ASN A 218 -6.71 17.79 -11.62
CA ASN A 218 -5.69 18.76 -11.25
C ASN A 218 -4.64 18.02 -10.43
N PRO A 219 -3.34 18.22 -10.70
CA PRO A 219 -2.29 17.58 -9.92
C PRO A 219 -2.42 17.83 -8.43
N VAL A 220 -2.33 16.78 -7.64
CA VAL A 220 -2.53 16.79 -6.18
C VAL A 220 -1.19 16.90 -5.47
N SER A 221 -0.94 18.01 -4.77
CA SER A 221 0.22 18.15 -3.90
C SER A 221 0.12 17.18 -2.73
N ILE A 222 1.17 16.39 -2.50
CA ILE A 222 1.21 15.44 -1.39
C ILE A 222 1.80 16.07 -0.14
N SER A 223 1.44 15.52 1.02
CA SER A 223 1.97 15.93 2.32
C SER A 223 3.47 15.61 2.42
N THR A 224 4.25 16.47 3.07
CA THR A 224 5.62 16.14 3.47
C THR A 224 5.68 15.33 4.77
N ASP A 225 4.55 15.27 5.51
CA ASP A 225 4.45 14.58 6.80
C ASP A 225 4.05 13.12 6.61
N ALA A 226 4.96 12.21 6.94
CA ALA A 226 4.71 10.78 6.91
C ALA A 226 3.56 10.35 7.86
N GLU A 227 3.31 11.06 8.97
CA GLU A 227 2.21 10.72 9.88
C GLU A 227 0.84 11.13 9.33
N ASN A 228 0.82 12.17 8.49
CA ASN A 228 -0.37 12.70 7.84
C ASN A 228 -0.26 12.67 6.31
N PRO A 229 -0.10 11.50 5.68
CA PRO A 229 0.06 11.37 4.23
C PRO A 229 -1.21 11.75 3.48
N THR A 230 -1.05 12.12 2.21
CA THR A 230 -2.17 12.36 1.29
C THR A 230 -2.73 11.04 0.78
N ASP A 231 -4.04 10.88 0.82
CA ASP A 231 -4.71 9.62 0.51
C ASP A 231 -5.26 9.59 -0.93
N PHE A 232 -4.98 8.49 -1.64
CA PHE A 232 -5.51 8.19 -2.97
C PHE A 232 -6.29 6.88 -2.89
N TRP A 233 -7.60 6.94 -3.16
CA TRP A 233 -8.50 5.82 -3.01
C TRP A 233 -8.82 5.17 -4.36
N ILE A 234 -8.59 3.88 -4.48
CA ILE A 234 -8.84 3.08 -5.68
C ILE A 234 -9.78 1.94 -5.33
N VAL A 235 -10.83 1.78 -6.12
CA VAL A 235 -11.79 0.67 -5.99
C VAL A 235 -11.37 -0.45 -6.92
N LEU A 236 -11.25 -1.67 -6.38
CA LEU A 236 -10.87 -2.89 -7.10
C LEU A 236 -11.94 -3.96 -6.95
N PRO A 237 -12.06 -4.91 -7.88
CA PRO A 237 -12.87 -6.10 -7.65
C PRO A 237 -12.29 -6.97 -6.51
N PRO A 238 -13.10 -7.80 -5.86
CA PRO A 238 -12.60 -8.84 -4.99
C PRO A 238 -11.89 -9.91 -5.85
N VAL A 239 -10.57 -9.98 -5.74
CA VAL A 239 -9.73 -10.82 -6.61
C VAL A 239 -8.47 -11.28 -5.87
N THR A 240 -7.97 -12.46 -6.20
CA THR A 240 -6.64 -12.92 -5.77
C THR A 240 -5.65 -12.71 -6.92
N LEU A 241 -4.67 -11.86 -6.71
CA LEU A 241 -3.56 -11.58 -7.63
C LEU A 241 -2.41 -12.54 -7.28
N THR A 242 -2.25 -13.62 -8.03
CA THR A 242 -1.30 -14.70 -7.72
C THR A 242 0.16 -14.25 -7.77
N ASP A 243 0.46 -13.35 -8.71
CA ASP A 243 1.81 -12.82 -8.93
C ASP A 243 1.98 -11.41 -8.33
N GLY A 244 1.01 -10.99 -7.51
CA GLY A 244 0.99 -9.67 -6.91
C GLY A 244 0.56 -8.56 -7.85
N PHE A 245 0.95 -7.33 -7.51
CA PHE A 245 0.60 -6.12 -8.28
C PHE A 245 1.68 -5.06 -8.15
N SER A 246 1.66 -4.08 -9.04
CA SER A 246 2.45 -2.85 -8.93
C SER A 246 1.56 -1.63 -8.75
N VAL A 247 2.09 -0.61 -8.09
CA VAL A 247 1.49 0.72 -8.00
C VAL A 247 2.45 1.73 -8.62
N THR A 248 2.04 2.33 -9.74
CA THR A 248 2.81 3.37 -10.43
C THR A 248 2.24 4.74 -10.05
N ILE A 249 3.09 5.61 -9.54
CA ILE A 249 2.79 7.00 -9.23
C ILE A 249 3.36 7.85 -10.37
N GLU A 250 2.58 8.77 -10.92
CA GLU A 250 3.00 9.71 -11.97
C GLU A 250 2.80 11.14 -11.46
N ASN A 251 3.81 11.99 -11.61
CA ASN A 251 3.70 13.40 -11.27
C ASN A 251 3.22 14.25 -12.46
N SER A 252 3.02 15.56 -12.23
CA SER A 252 2.57 16.51 -13.25
C SER A 252 3.56 16.72 -14.41
N GLU A 253 4.81 16.27 -14.26
CA GLU A 253 5.88 16.36 -15.26
C GLU A 253 6.02 15.07 -16.07
N GLY A 254 5.23 14.04 -15.76
CA GLY A 254 5.24 12.73 -16.42
C GLY A 254 6.31 11.78 -15.91
N GLU A 255 6.98 12.12 -14.81
CA GLU A 255 7.89 11.19 -14.15
C GLU A 255 7.11 10.15 -13.37
N THR A 256 7.64 8.93 -13.30
CA THR A 256 6.97 7.81 -12.65
C THR A 256 7.84 7.15 -11.59
N GLN A 257 7.19 6.69 -10.52
CA GLN A 257 7.78 5.84 -9.49
C GLN A 257 6.91 4.59 -9.30
N VAL A 258 7.52 3.41 -9.27
CA VAL A 258 6.82 2.13 -9.20
C VAL A 258 7.10 1.45 -7.86
N TYR A 259 6.04 0.93 -7.26
CA TYR A 259 6.10 0.11 -6.05
C TYR A 259 5.52 -1.26 -6.32
N ASP A 260 6.32 -2.29 -6.11
CA ASP A 260 5.97 -3.66 -6.37
C ASP A 260 5.52 -4.41 -5.12
N VAL A 261 4.48 -5.23 -5.27
CA VAL A 261 4.03 -6.22 -4.30
C VAL A 261 4.12 -7.58 -5.00
N ASP A 262 5.23 -8.28 -4.80
CA ASP A 262 5.62 -9.49 -5.56
C ASP A 262 5.14 -10.82 -4.95
N LYS A 263 4.18 -10.76 -4.08
CA LYS A 263 3.56 -11.95 -3.47
C LYS A 263 2.07 -11.99 -3.77
N SER A 264 1.53 -13.20 -3.76
CA SER A 264 0.08 -13.38 -3.90
C SER A 264 -0.67 -12.51 -2.89
N PHE A 265 -1.62 -11.75 -3.38
CA PHE A 265 -2.43 -10.85 -2.58
C PHE A 265 -3.91 -10.99 -2.93
N THR A 266 -4.77 -11.10 -1.90
CA THR A 266 -6.21 -11.19 -2.09
C THR A 266 -6.89 -9.90 -1.63
N PHE A 267 -7.60 -9.27 -2.55
CA PHE A 267 -8.52 -8.19 -2.25
C PHE A 267 -9.89 -8.80 -1.93
N GLU A 268 -10.32 -8.70 -0.68
CA GLU A 268 -11.63 -9.20 -0.24
C GLU A 268 -12.68 -8.10 -0.33
N ARG A 269 -13.91 -8.47 -0.64
CA ARG A 269 -15.04 -7.55 -0.71
C ARG A 269 -15.16 -6.69 0.55
N ASN A 270 -15.38 -5.40 0.36
CA ASN A 270 -15.64 -4.41 1.42
C ASN A 270 -14.49 -4.25 2.43
N GLN A 271 -13.26 -4.66 2.08
CA GLN A 271 -12.07 -4.44 2.90
C GLN A 271 -11.27 -3.23 2.40
N ILE A 272 -10.61 -2.54 3.34
CA ILE A 272 -9.70 -1.42 3.05
C ILE A 272 -8.27 -1.90 3.28
N TYR A 273 -7.45 -1.78 2.25
CA TYR A 273 -6.03 -2.10 2.28
C TYR A 273 -5.22 -0.80 2.21
N ASN A 274 -4.24 -0.64 3.09
CA ASN A 274 -3.41 0.57 3.12
C ASN A 274 -2.03 0.28 2.55
N LEU A 275 -1.60 1.12 1.60
CA LEU A 275 -0.25 1.15 1.06
C LEU A 275 0.34 2.54 1.31
N LYS A 276 1.21 2.67 2.31
CA LYS A 276 1.88 3.94 2.64
C LYS A 276 3.25 3.96 1.95
N ARG A 277 3.56 5.02 1.20
CA ARG A 277 4.82 5.14 0.45
C ARG A 277 5.31 6.58 0.42
N GLU A 278 6.63 6.72 0.48
CA GLU A 278 7.32 7.97 0.22
C GLU A 278 7.47 8.16 -1.30
N VAL A 279 7.13 9.35 -1.78
CA VAL A 279 7.27 9.71 -3.20
C VAL A 279 8.50 10.61 -3.35
N THR A 280 9.37 10.21 -4.24
CA THR A 280 10.65 10.87 -4.49
C THR A 280 10.79 11.39 -5.93
N LEU A 281 9.65 11.66 -6.58
CA LEU A 281 9.54 12.15 -7.96
C LEU A 281 10.00 13.62 -8.12
N VAL A 282 11.02 14.02 -7.40
CA VAL A 282 11.67 15.31 -7.59
C VAL A 282 12.92 15.07 -8.40
N THR A 283 12.97 15.57 -9.62
CA THR A 283 14.18 15.50 -10.44
C THR A 283 15.26 16.36 -9.82
N ILE A 284 16.18 15.73 -9.12
CA ILE A 284 17.39 16.39 -8.66
C ILE A 284 18.32 16.51 -9.86
N PRO A 285 18.73 17.75 -10.25
CA PRO A 285 19.69 17.91 -11.33
C PRO A 285 20.92 17.03 -11.13
N THR A 286 21.41 16.41 -12.20
CA THR A 286 22.53 15.45 -12.15
C THR A 286 23.80 16.01 -11.49
N ASN A 287 23.92 17.32 -11.47
CA ASN A 287 25.01 18.06 -10.82
C ASN A 287 24.62 18.68 -9.47
N GLN A 288 23.60 18.14 -8.77
CA GLN A 288 23.20 18.64 -7.45
C GLN A 288 22.98 17.51 -6.45
N ILE A 289 23.24 17.80 -5.17
CA ILE A 289 22.80 17.02 -4.01
C ILE A 289 21.98 17.95 -3.13
N TRP A 290 20.80 17.50 -2.71
CA TRP A 290 19.94 18.23 -1.81
C TRP A 290 19.98 17.64 -0.41
N TYR A 291 19.92 18.51 0.61
CA TYR A 291 19.90 18.07 2.00
C TYR A 291 19.04 18.99 2.87
N THR A 292 18.72 18.51 4.06
CA THR A 292 18.20 19.36 5.13
C THR A 292 19.08 19.22 6.38
N SER A 293 19.20 20.30 7.14
CA SER A 293 19.90 20.33 8.43
C SER A 293 18.94 20.65 9.56
N ILE A 294 19.23 20.16 10.77
CA ILE A 294 18.41 20.43 11.96
C ILE A 294 18.50 21.91 12.36
N SER A 295 19.70 22.48 12.30
CA SER A 295 19.95 23.91 12.60
C SER A 295 19.35 24.84 11.55
N GLY A 296 19.12 24.38 10.32
CA GLY A 296 18.84 25.20 9.15
C GLY A 296 20.09 25.85 8.54
N ASP A 297 21.27 25.49 9.00
CA ASP A 297 22.54 25.99 8.52
C ASP A 297 23.12 25.14 7.37
N ILE A 298 24.12 25.66 6.67
CA ILE A 298 24.81 24.96 5.60
C ILE A 298 25.64 23.81 6.16
N ILE A 299 25.36 22.59 5.63
CA ILE A 299 26.21 21.43 5.87
C ILE A 299 27.43 21.48 4.95
N THR A 300 28.62 21.44 5.51
CA THR A 300 29.84 21.34 4.72
C THR A 300 30.29 19.90 4.62
N PRO A 301 30.29 19.30 3.41
CA PRO A 301 30.84 17.95 3.23
C PRO A 301 32.32 17.89 3.61
N ASN A 302 32.77 16.73 4.05
CA ASN A 302 34.18 16.46 4.36
C ASN A 302 35.07 16.38 3.11
N SER A 303 34.46 16.23 1.93
CA SER A 303 35.16 16.25 0.64
C SER A 303 34.74 17.44 -0.19
N THR A 304 35.66 18.01 -0.97
CA THR A 304 35.39 19.08 -1.94
C THR A 304 35.13 18.54 -3.35
N THR A 305 35.37 17.27 -3.57
CA THR A 305 35.15 16.55 -4.84
C THR A 305 34.25 15.32 -4.61
N PHE A 306 33.51 14.95 -5.61
CA PHE A 306 32.63 13.78 -5.62
C PHE A 306 32.90 13.00 -6.92
N GLY A 307 33.88 12.05 -6.87
CA GLY A 307 34.51 11.52 -8.05
C GLY A 307 35.28 12.63 -8.79
N GLU A 308 34.89 12.87 -10.04
CA GLU A 308 35.47 13.97 -10.85
C GLU A 308 34.72 15.32 -10.69
N ALA A 309 33.58 15.36 -10.00
CA ALA A 309 32.76 16.54 -9.82
C ALA A 309 33.31 17.42 -8.68
N GLU A 310 33.49 18.73 -8.92
CA GLU A 310 33.94 19.69 -7.94
C GLU A 310 32.76 20.56 -7.44
N ILE A 311 32.69 20.86 -6.14
CA ILE A 311 31.67 21.74 -5.58
C ILE A 311 31.87 23.16 -6.09
N VAL A 312 30.84 23.71 -6.75
CA VAL A 312 30.77 25.08 -7.24
C VAL A 312 30.08 26.00 -6.23
N SER A 313 28.98 25.52 -5.62
CA SER A 313 28.29 26.28 -4.59
C SER A 313 27.61 25.32 -3.59
N ASN A 314 27.31 25.85 -2.41
CA ASN A 314 26.52 25.18 -1.38
C ASN A 314 25.70 26.25 -0.66
N GLU A 315 24.38 26.23 -0.87
CA GLU A 315 23.49 27.33 -0.48
C GLU A 315 22.21 26.79 0.12
N ILE A 316 21.59 27.54 1.02
CA ILE A 316 20.22 27.24 1.49
C ILE A 316 19.22 28.00 0.62
N GLN A 317 18.30 27.26 0.01
CA GLN A 317 17.18 27.79 -0.76
C GLN A 317 15.86 27.19 -0.23
N ASN A 318 14.95 28.05 0.21
CA ASN A 318 13.64 27.63 0.77
C ASN A 318 13.74 26.58 1.91
N GLY A 319 14.75 26.69 2.78
CA GLY A 319 14.99 25.75 3.87
C GLY A 319 15.68 24.44 3.47
N LYS A 320 16.06 24.29 2.20
CA LYS A 320 16.77 23.15 1.65
C LYS A 320 18.21 23.55 1.29
N GLY A 321 19.19 22.78 1.71
CA GLY A 321 20.57 22.90 1.29
C GLY A 321 20.75 22.30 -0.10
N ILE A 322 21.40 23.04 -0.99
CA ILE A 322 21.68 22.61 -2.36
C ILE A 322 23.20 22.73 -2.59
N ILE A 323 23.86 21.59 -2.75
CA ILE A 323 25.24 21.53 -3.21
C ILE A 323 25.20 21.40 -4.73
N THR A 324 25.82 22.35 -5.44
CA THR A 324 25.92 22.33 -6.90
C THR A 324 27.36 22.04 -7.32
N PHE A 325 27.50 21.15 -8.31
CA PHE A 325 28.80 20.73 -8.85
C PHE A 325 29.00 21.23 -10.28
N ASP A 326 30.26 21.23 -10.73
CA ASP A 326 30.65 21.66 -12.08
C ASP A 326 30.24 20.67 -13.19
N ARG A 327 29.88 19.45 -12.80
CA ARG A 327 29.44 18.34 -13.68
C ARG A 327 28.56 17.35 -12.93
N ASP A 328 28.07 16.32 -13.63
CA ASP A 328 27.24 15.27 -13.07
C ASP A 328 27.96 14.53 -11.93
N VAL A 329 27.23 14.28 -10.83
CA VAL A 329 27.70 13.50 -9.69
C VAL A 329 27.41 12.03 -9.94
N ILE A 330 28.47 11.23 -10.09
CA ILE A 330 28.40 9.79 -10.35
C ILE A 330 28.69 8.96 -9.09
N GLU A 331 29.50 9.52 -8.20
CA GLU A 331 29.94 8.88 -6.96
C GLU A 331 29.82 9.85 -5.78
N ILE A 332 29.34 9.36 -4.65
CA ILE A 332 29.47 10.03 -3.37
C ILE A 332 30.75 9.54 -2.72
N GLU A 333 31.72 10.44 -2.56
CA GLU A 333 33.05 10.15 -2.03
C GLU A 333 33.02 9.50 -0.64
N PRO A 334 33.99 8.62 -0.34
CA PRO A 334 34.15 8.09 1.01
C PRO A 334 34.22 9.19 2.06
N HIS A 335 33.53 8.98 3.18
CA HIS A 335 33.46 9.90 4.32
C HIS A 335 32.78 11.26 4.04
N ALA A 336 32.11 11.46 2.89
CA ALA A 336 31.64 12.78 2.45
C ALA A 336 30.80 13.54 3.50
N PHE A 337 29.96 12.84 4.25
CA PHE A 337 29.11 13.41 5.30
C PHE A 337 29.35 12.79 6.70
N MET A 338 30.46 12.06 6.87
CA MET A 338 30.80 11.33 8.10
C MET A 338 30.79 12.27 9.33
N TYR A 339 30.20 11.79 10.46
CA TYR A 339 30.09 12.51 11.73
C TYR A 339 29.28 13.82 11.65
N ASN A 340 28.33 13.90 10.74
CA ASN A 340 27.49 15.09 10.61
C ASN A 340 26.18 14.95 11.38
N ASP A 341 26.20 15.37 12.65
CA ASP A 341 25.02 15.32 13.51
C ASP A 341 23.94 16.36 13.16
N ASP A 342 24.25 17.35 12.32
CA ASP A 342 23.28 18.35 11.90
C ASP A 342 22.50 17.91 10.66
N LEU A 343 22.99 16.89 9.94
CA LEU A 343 22.36 16.34 8.73
C LEU A 343 21.08 15.58 9.08
N SER A 344 19.93 16.00 8.55
CA SER A 344 18.63 15.35 8.81
C SER A 344 18.06 14.60 7.62
N SER A 345 18.31 15.06 6.38
CA SER A 345 17.97 14.30 5.18
C SER A 345 18.96 14.54 4.05
N VAL A 346 19.07 13.58 3.13
CA VAL A 346 19.85 13.70 1.89
C VAL A 346 19.07 13.07 0.73
N ALA A 347 19.06 13.80 -0.39
CA ALA A 347 18.55 13.32 -1.66
C ALA A 347 19.61 13.51 -2.75
N MET A 348 19.91 12.44 -3.46
CA MET A 348 20.96 12.34 -4.46
C MET A 348 20.37 12.26 -5.87
N PRO A 349 21.07 12.76 -6.91
CA PRO A 349 20.58 12.70 -8.28
C PRO A 349 20.66 11.28 -8.85
N ASN A 350 19.85 10.98 -9.86
CA ASN A 350 19.80 9.67 -10.54
C ASN A 350 21.10 9.31 -11.29
N SER A 351 22.03 10.24 -11.43
CA SER A 351 23.36 9.96 -11.99
C SER A 351 24.28 9.20 -11.04
N VAL A 352 23.99 9.15 -9.73
CA VAL A 352 24.82 8.46 -8.74
C VAL A 352 24.73 6.96 -8.92
N ILE A 353 25.88 6.29 -9.02
CA ILE A 353 26.04 4.84 -9.18
C ILE A 353 26.69 4.23 -7.93
N THR A 354 27.53 5.00 -7.22
CA THR A 354 28.33 4.51 -6.10
C THR A 354 28.18 5.39 -4.86
N LEU A 355 27.92 4.76 -3.72
CA LEU A 355 28.13 5.35 -2.40
C LEU A 355 29.46 4.78 -1.84
N GLY A 356 30.43 5.65 -1.60
CA GLY A 356 31.73 5.29 -1.04
C GLY A 356 31.63 4.78 0.41
N ASN A 357 32.75 4.37 0.96
CA ASN A 357 32.79 3.87 2.33
C ASN A 357 32.50 4.98 3.35
N HIS A 358 31.75 4.69 4.42
CA HIS A 358 31.50 5.60 5.54
C HIS A 358 30.83 6.93 5.14
N VAL A 359 30.09 7.00 4.02
CA VAL A 359 29.49 8.26 3.54
C VAL A 359 28.70 8.98 4.63
N PHE A 360 27.83 8.28 5.33
CA PHE A 360 26.97 8.81 6.40
C PHE A 360 27.31 8.19 7.77
N PHE A 361 28.54 7.73 7.94
CA PHE A 361 28.97 7.11 9.19
C PHE A 361 28.74 8.05 10.37
N ASP A 362 28.01 7.57 11.39
CA ASP A 362 27.70 8.28 12.64
C ASP A 362 26.97 9.63 12.40
N CYS A 363 26.08 9.68 11.39
CA CYS A 363 25.13 10.76 11.19
C CYS A 363 23.87 10.47 12.04
N GLY A 364 23.97 10.67 13.35
CA GLY A 364 22.98 10.22 14.32
C GLY A 364 21.56 10.76 14.13
N ASN A 365 21.42 11.94 13.52
CA ASN A 365 20.15 12.60 13.28
C ASN A 365 19.62 12.43 11.84
N LEU A 366 20.32 11.68 10.98
CA LEU A 366 19.89 11.39 9.62
C LEU A 366 18.65 10.47 9.65
N SER A 367 17.50 11.03 9.36
CA SER A 367 16.20 10.35 9.43
C SER A 367 15.66 9.89 8.06
N SER A 368 16.15 10.49 6.97
CA SER A 368 15.71 10.18 5.60
C SER A 368 16.87 10.25 4.62
N VAL A 369 16.98 9.21 3.80
CA VAL A 369 17.93 9.14 2.66
C VAL A 369 17.21 8.59 1.45
N ILE A 370 17.30 9.30 0.32
CA ILE A 370 16.83 8.83 -0.96
C ILE A 370 18.03 8.31 -1.74
N ILE A 371 18.12 6.98 -1.91
CA ILE A 371 19.13 6.33 -2.72
C ILE A 371 18.56 6.15 -4.13
N PRO A 372 19.19 6.73 -5.18
CA PRO A 372 18.71 6.59 -6.55
C PRO A 372 18.71 5.14 -7.05
N ASP A 373 17.75 4.80 -7.92
CA ASP A 373 17.60 3.43 -8.48
C ASP A 373 18.83 2.96 -9.30
N ASN A 374 19.65 3.90 -9.80
CA ASN A 374 20.88 3.60 -10.53
C ASN A 374 22.07 3.20 -9.64
N VAL A 375 21.94 3.30 -8.33
CA VAL A 375 23.01 2.89 -7.42
C VAL A 375 23.16 1.36 -7.44
N THR A 376 24.38 0.92 -7.74
CA THR A 376 24.75 -0.50 -7.77
C THR A 376 25.76 -0.88 -6.70
N THR A 377 26.42 0.11 -6.10
CA THR A 377 27.47 -0.10 -5.10
C THR A 377 27.22 0.76 -3.86
N ILE A 378 27.11 0.10 -2.71
CA ILE A 378 27.05 0.71 -1.39
C ILE A 378 28.25 0.17 -0.60
N GLY A 379 29.19 1.04 -0.24
CA GLY A 379 30.41 0.66 0.47
C GLY A 379 30.16 0.23 1.92
N PRO A 380 31.16 -0.31 2.61
CA PRO A 380 31.03 -0.67 4.01
C PRO A 380 30.80 0.57 4.89
N ASN A 381 30.08 0.34 6.00
CA ASN A 381 29.78 1.35 7.04
C ASN A 381 29.04 2.60 6.53
N VAL A 382 28.36 2.55 5.38
CA VAL A 382 27.74 3.78 4.82
C VAL A 382 26.77 4.42 5.78
N PHE A 383 25.92 3.66 6.46
CA PHE A 383 24.92 4.12 7.42
C PHE A 383 25.21 3.71 8.87
N TYR A 384 26.45 3.32 9.18
CA TYR A 384 26.83 2.98 10.55
C TYR A 384 26.46 4.12 11.51
N GLY A 385 25.73 3.81 12.59
CA GLY A 385 25.36 4.80 13.61
C GLY A 385 24.28 5.80 13.19
N CYS A 386 23.60 5.61 12.05
CA CYS A 386 22.46 6.44 11.66
C CYS A 386 21.22 6.10 12.52
N SER A 387 21.29 6.49 13.80
CA SER A 387 20.33 6.06 14.81
C SER A 387 18.91 6.61 14.63
N SER A 388 18.73 7.70 13.88
CA SER A 388 17.41 8.26 13.57
C SER A 388 16.76 7.67 12.32
N LEU A 389 17.47 6.84 11.56
CA LEU A 389 16.93 6.21 10.35
C LEU A 389 15.89 5.15 10.74
N THR A 390 14.65 5.27 10.22
CA THR A 390 13.54 4.37 10.56
C THR A 390 13.22 3.34 9.47
N SER A 391 13.49 3.68 8.23
CA SER A 391 13.27 2.80 7.07
C SER A 391 14.19 3.17 5.93
N LEU A 392 14.50 2.19 5.06
CA LEU A 392 15.29 2.42 3.84
C LEU A 392 14.89 1.41 2.76
N VAL A 393 14.94 1.86 1.50
CA VAL A 393 14.82 1.00 0.32
C VAL A 393 16.20 0.92 -0.35
N ILE A 394 16.71 -0.30 -0.53
CA ILE A 394 17.96 -0.56 -1.25
C ILE A 394 17.62 -0.79 -2.73
N PRO A 395 18.28 -0.07 -3.66
CA PRO A 395 18.02 -0.19 -5.09
C PRO A 395 18.23 -1.61 -5.65
N GLU A 396 17.42 -1.99 -6.65
CA GLU A 396 17.45 -3.33 -7.27
C GLU A 396 18.79 -3.67 -7.95
N GLY A 397 19.60 -2.67 -8.29
CA GLY A 397 20.96 -2.84 -8.84
C GLY A 397 22.01 -3.34 -7.84
N VAL A 398 21.71 -3.26 -6.53
CA VAL A 398 22.64 -3.64 -5.47
C VAL A 398 22.59 -5.16 -5.27
N THR A 399 23.72 -5.84 -5.42
CA THR A 399 23.83 -7.30 -5.26
C THR A 399 24.53 -7.73 -3.97
N ARG A 400 25.11 -6.78 -3.24
CA ARG A 400 25.86 -7.02 -1.99
C ARG A 400 25.62 -5.89 -1.00
N ILE A 401 25.38 -6.23 0.26
CA ILE A 401 25.42 -5.29 1.39
C ILE A 401 26.74 -5.57 2.13
N GLU A 402 27.61 -4.58 2.15
CA GLU A 402 28.95 -4.72 2.71
C GLU A 402 28.97 -4.62 4.25
N GLU A 403 30.11 -4.90 4.86
CA GLU A 403 30.29 -4.98 6.32
C GLU A 403 29.76 -3.73 7.04
N SER A 404 29.02 -3.94 8.14
CA SER A 404 28.53 -2.92 9.07
C SER A 404 27.72 -1.79 8.43
N THR A 405 27.14 -1.99 7.26
CA THR A 405 26.42 -0.92 6.52
C THR A 405 25.33 -0.27 7.35
N PHE A 406 24.57 -1.03 8.15
CA PHE A 406 23.50 -0.54 9.02
C PHE A 406 23.76 -0.82 10.51
N HIS A 407 25.02 -1.07 10.87
CA HIS A 407 25.37 -1.31 12.28
C HIS A 407 24.95 -0.09 13.13
N ASP A 408 24.32 -0.35 14.28
CA ASP A 408 23.85 0.67 15.23
C ASP A 408 22.80 1.66 14.67
N CYS A 409 22.03 1.22 13.64
CA CYS A 409 20.82 1.91 13.20
C CYS A 409 19.66 1.55 14.15
N THR A 410 19.70 2.08 15.36
CA THR A 410 18.88 1.60 16.51
C THR A 410 17.38 1.74 16.31
N ASN A 411 16.92 2.72 15.52
CA ASN A 411 15.50 2.98 15.29
C ASN A 411 14.96 2.39 13.99
N ILE A 412 15.79 1.66 13.23
CA ILE A 412 15.32 1.08 11.96
C ILE A 412 14.30 -0.04 12.25
N THR A 413 13.12 0.06 11.65
CA THR A 413 12.03 -0.90 11.80
C THR A 413 11.80 -1.74 10.55
N SER A 414 12.20 -1.22 9.38
CA SER A 414 12.04 -1.90 8.09
C SER A 414 13.13 -1.51 7.10
N ILE A 415 13.63 -2.51 6.36
CA ILE A 415 14.51 -2.34 5.20
C ILE A 415 13.96 -3.20 4.07
N ILE A 416 13.89 -2.64 2.87
CA ILE A 416 13.55 -3.41 1.67
C ILE A 416 14.85 -3.74 0.96
N LEU A 417 15.15 -5.04 0.84
CA LEU A 417 16.33 -5.57 0.17
C LEU A 417 16.03 -5.90 -1.30
N PRO A 418 16.99 -5.68 -2.23
CA PRO A 418 16.82 -5.97 -3.65
C PRO A 418 16.75 -7.48 -3.92
N LYS A 419 15.91 -7.89 -4.87
CA LYS A 419 15.74 -9.31 -5.24
C LYS A 419 17.02 -9.97 -5.75
N GLY A 420 17.91 -9.20 -6.36
CA GLY A 420 19.20 -9.62 -6.87
C GLY A 420 20.29 -9.77 -5.81
N LEU A 421 19.96 -9.57 -4.51
CA LEU A 421 20.94 -9.65 -3.43
C LEU A 421 21.49 -11.08 -3.29
N THR A 422 22.82 -11.20 -3.18
CA THR A 422 23.51 -12.50 -3.05
C THR A 422 24.36 -12.60 -1.78
N PHE A 423 24.67 -11.46 -1.14
CA PHE A 423 25.61 -11.39 -0.02
C PHE A 423 25.16 -10.36 1.02
N ILE A 424 25.18 -10.75 2.29
CA ILE A 424 25.02 -9.89 3.46
C ILE A 424 26.31 -9.99 4.28
N GLY A 425 27.04 -8.89 4.41
CA GLY A 425 28.33 -8.78 5.10
C GLY A 425 28.26 -9.02 6.60
N GLY A 426 29.41 -8.97 7.26
CA GLY A 426 29.48 -9.06 8.70
C GLY A 426 28.89 -7.82 9.38
N TYR A 427 28.19 -8.04 10.52
CA TYR A 427 27.62 -7.00 11.38
C TYR A 427 26.69 -5.99 10.68
N VAL A 428 26.14 -6.35 9.51
CA VAL A 428 25.32 -5.43 8.68
C VAL A 428 24.18 -4.80 9.48
N PHE A 429 23.39 -5.60 10.19
CA PHE A 429 22.26 -5.17 11.00
C PHE A 429 22.52 -5.26 12.49
N ALA A 430 23.80 -5.37 12.90
CA ALA A 430 24.11 -5.47 14.33
C ALA A 430 23.59 -4.24 15.07
N LYS A 431 22.97 -4.48 16.25
CA LYS A 431 22.32 -3.47 17.09
C LYS A 431 21.16 -2.69 16.43
N CYS A 432 20.54 -3.23 15.40
CA CYS A 432 19.26 -2.74 14.93
C CYS A 432 18.14 -3.19 15.89
N TYR A 433 18.10 -2.59 17.09
CA TYR A 433 17.26 -3.06 18.20
C TYR A 433 15.78 -3.09 17.87
N ASN A 434 15.29 -2.21 16.97
CA ASN A 434 13.88 -2.08 16.62
C ASN A 434 13.48 -2.83 15.33
N LEU A 435 14.39 -3.57 14.70
CA LEU A 435 14.09 -4.36 13.50
C LEU A 435 13.24 -5.58 13.90
N GLU A 436 11.94 -5.56 13.57
CA GLU A 436 11.00 -6.63 13.96
C GLU A 436 10.97 -7.81 12.98
N SER A 437 11.23 -7.55 11.71
CA SER A 437 11.25 -8.55 10.63
C SER A 437 12.07 -8.05 9.46
N LEU A 438 12.65 -8.98 8.69
CA LEU A 438 13.35 -8.71 7.44
C LEU A 438 13.09 -9.84 6.47
N GLU A 439 12.76 -9.52 5.23
CA GLU A 439 12.66 -10.49 4.14
C GLU A 439 14.03 -10.59 3.43
N ILE A 440 14.74 -11.70 3.62
CA ILE A 440 16.00 -11.95 2.95
C ILE A 440 15.69 -12.60 1.58
N PRO A 441 16.14 -12.01 0.46
CA PRO A 441 15.92 -12.57 -0.87
C PRO A 441 16.49 -13.99 -1.01
N SER A 442 15.79 -14.86 -1.75
CA SER A 442 16.17 -16.28 -1.93
C SER A 442 17.51 -16.48 -2.65
N GLY A 443 18.02 -15.43 -3.31
CA GLY A 443 19.33 -15.42 -3.96
C GLY A 443 20.54 -15.30 -3.00
N VAL A 444 20.31 -14.96 -1.73
CA VAL A 444 21.39 -14.80 -0.75
C VAL A 444 21.97 -16.17 -0.40
N ILE A 445 23.29 -16.28 -0.57
CA ILE A 445 24.05 -17.51 -0.32
C ILE A 445 25.06 -17.40 0.84
N ASP A 446 25.29 -16.17 1.32
CA ASP A 446 26.25 -15.92 2.40
C ASP A 446 25.72 -14.81 3.34
N ILE A 447 25.72 -15.11 4.64
CA ILE A 447 25.36 -14.20 5.73
C ILE A 447 26.56 -14.14 6.67
N GLY A 448 27.17 -12.97 6.75
CA GLY A 448 28.42 -12.74 7.47
C GLY A 448 28.29 -12.85 8.98
N GLU A 449 29.45 -12.83 9.64
CA GLU A 449 29.56 -12.86 11.09
C GLU A 449 28.76 -11.73 11.75
N GLY A 450 27.99 -12.06 12.79
CA GLY A 450 27.22 -11.09 13.58
C GLY A 450 26.20 -10.28 12.77
N ALA A 451 25.79 -10.74 11.59
CA ALA A 451 24.94 -9.93 10.70
C ALA A 451 23.67 -9.38 11.36
N PHE A 452 23.12 -10.09 12.34
CA PHE A 452 21.95 -9.70 13.14
C PHE A 452 22.25 -9.66 14.64
N ASP A 453 23.53 -9.49 15.05
CA ASP A 453 23.91 -9.43 16.46
C ASP A 453 23.09 -8.33 17.17
N SER A 454 22.42 -8.68 18.26
CA SER A 454 21.62 -7.76 19.08
C SER A 454 20.42 -7.11 18.36
N CYS A 455 19.82 -7.79 17.37
CA CYS A 455 18.52 -7.43 16.82
C CYS A 455 17.40 -7.85 17.80
N GLY A 456 17.30 -7.13 18.92
CA GLY A 456 16.46 -7.54 20.06
C GLY A 456 14.96 -7.66 19.77
N SER A 457 14.42 -6.92 18.78
CA SER A 457 13.00 -6.98 18.40
C SER A 457 12.68 -8.00 17.31
N LEU A 458 13.69 -8.66 16.71
CA LEU A 458 13.50 -9.61 15.61
C LEU A 458 12.73 -10.85 16.10
N LYS A 459 11.54 -11.09 15.53
CA LYS A 459 10.61 -12.17 15.95
C LYS A 459 10.77 -13.43 15.12
N THR A 460 10.95 -13.27 13.84
CA THR A 460 11.09 -14.36 12.86
C THR A 460 11.99 -13.92 11.72
N LEU A 461 12.76 -14.85 11.17
CA LEU A 461 13.54 -14.65 9.96
C LEU A 461 13.58 -15.95 9.16
N ALA A 462 13.41 -15.86 7.85
CA ALA A 462 13.63 -16.99 6.93
C ALA A 462 15.07 -16.94 6.39
N ILE A 463 15.84 -18.00 6.65
CA ILE A 463 17.17 -18.17 6.06
C ILE A 463 16.99 -18.77 4.67
N PRO A 464 17.56 -18.18 3.60
CA PRO A 464 17.48 -18.72 2.25
C PRO A 464 18.15 -20.10 2.11
N ASP A 465 17.59 -20.97 1.25
CA ASP A 465 18.09 -22.34 1.01
C ASP A 465 19.54 -22.39 0.46
N GLY A 466 20.00 -21.28 -0.15
CA GLY A 466 21.38 -21.14 -0.65
C GLY A 466 22.45 -21.02 0.45
N VAL A 467 22.06 -20.72 1.69
CA VAL A 467 22.99 -20.57 2.80
C VAL A 467 23.46 -21.95 3.29
N THR A 468 24.76 -22.18 3.27
CA THR A 468 25.36 -23.49 3.64
C THR A 468 26.08 -23.49 4.99
N TYR A 469 26.27 -22.34 5.59
CA TYR A 469 26.91 -22.17 6.89
C TYR A 469 26.34 -20.95 7.62
N LEU A 470 26.02 -21.10 8.91
CA LEU A 470 25.66 -19.97 9.78
C LEU A 470 26.93 -19.50 10.49
N SER A 471 27.39 -18.30 10.16
CA SER A 471 28.61 -17.69 10.71
C SER A 471 28.51 -17.45 12.22
N ASN A 472 29.64 -17.13 12.86
CA ASN A 472 29.65 -16.83 14.29
C ASN A 472 28.75 -15.62 14.59
N PHE A 473 28.08 -15.64 15.75
CA PHE A 473 27.30 -14.52 16.31
C PHE A 473 26.12 -14.03 15.46
N VAL A 474 25.72 -14.72 14.37
CA VAL A 474 24.73 -14.19 13.39
C VAL A 474 23.47 -13.68 14.06
N PHE A 475 22.91 -14.41 15.03
CA PHE A 475 21.69 -14.06 15.78
C PHE A 475 21.94 -13.85 17.27
N LYS A 476 23.16 -13.61 17.67
CA LYS A 476 23.51 -13.39 19.08
C LYS A 476 22.69 -12.22 19.63
N GLY A 477 22.05 -12.42 20.80
CA GLY A 477 21.23 -11.40 21.44
C GLY A 477 19.92 -11.04 20.73
N CYS A 478 19.42 -11.88 19.82
CA CYS A 478 18.08 -11.75 19.26
C CYS A 478 17.04 -12.24 20.27
N GLU A 479 16.83 -11.48 21.35
CA GLU A 479 16.07 -11.87 22.53
C GLU A 479 14.61 -12.27 22.24
N ASN A 480 13.97 -11.62 21.23
CA ASN A 480 12.58 -11.89 20.85
C ASN A 480 12.42 -12.89 19.69
N LEU A 481 13.50 -13.52 19.21
CA LEU A 481 13.43 -14.51 18.14
C LEU A 481 12.69 -15.76 18.63
N GLN A 482 11.46 -15.98 18.13
CA GLN A 482 10.58 -17.06 18.56
C GLN A 482 10.77 -18.35 17.77
N SER A 483 11.06 -18.22 16.49
CA SER A 483 11.28 -19.35 15.59
C SER A 483 12.21 -18.97 14.44
N ILE A 484 13.00 -19.93 14.01
CA ILE A 484 13.85 -19.83 12.85
C ILE A 484 13.92 -21.21 12.16
N ASN A 485 13.86 -21.22 10.84
CA ASN A 485 14.07 -22.43 10.06
C ASN A 485 15.50 -22.46 9.54
N ILE A 486 16.26 -23.50 9.86
CA ILE A 486 17.59 -23.76 9.30
C ILE A 486 17.41 -24.60 8.04
N PRO A 487 17.85 -24.12 6.85
CA PRO A 487 17.73 -24.88 5.61
C PRO A 487 18.49 -26.21 5.63
N ASP A 488 17.98 -27.20 4.90
CA ASP A 488 18.59 -28.53 4.80
C ASP A 488 20.01 -28.52 4.18
N GLY A 489 20.41 -27.43 3.52
CA GLY A 489 21.75 -27.23 2.96
C GLY A 489 22.82 -26.81 3.99
N VAL A 490 22.43 -26.42 5.21
CA VAL A 490 23.36 -25.92 6.22
C VAL A 490 24.18 -27.07 6.80
N THR A 491 25.50 -26.92 6.75
CA THR A 491 26.46 -27.93 7.20
C THR A 491 27.09 -27.62 8.56
N GLY A 492 27.01 -26.39 9.02
CA GLY A 492 27.56 -26.00 10.31
C GLY A 492 26.92 -24.73 10.89
N ILE A 493 26.92 -24.67 12.21
CA ILE A 493 26.46 -23.54 13.01
C ILE A 493 27.69 -23.01 13.78
N GLY A 494 27.97 -21.72 13.62
CA GLY A 494 29.14 -21.05 14.19
C GLY A 494 29.06 -20.85 15.71
N GLU A 495 30.13 -20.28 16.26
CA GLU A 495 30.23 -19.92 17.67
C GLU A 495 29.16 -18.88 18.04
N SER A 496 28.47 -19.09 19.20
CA SER A 496 27.49 -18.17 19.76
C SER A 496 26.41 -17.71 18.78
N THR A 497 26.10 -18.48 17.74
CA THR A 497 25.16 -18.08 16.67
C THR A 497 23.81 -17.69 17.21
N PHE A 498 23.28 -18.40 18.22
CA PHE A 498 22.00 -18.11 18.89
C PHE A 498 22.17 -17.76 20.37
N PHE A 499 23.36 -17.33 20.79
CA PHE A 499 23.62 -16.94 22.18
C PHE A 499 22.63 -15.85 22.61
N GLY A 500 21.92 -16.09 23.74
CA GLY A 500 20.95 -15.11 24.28
C GLY A 500 19.63 -14.97 23.51
N CYS A 501 19.30 -15.92 22.62
CA CYS A 501 17.98 -15.97 21.98
C CYS A 501 16.94 -16.50 22.97
N SER A 502 16.61 -15.73 23.99
CA SER A 502 15.82 -16.17 25.16
C SER A 502 14.35 -16.51 24.84
N SER A 503 13.81 -16.07 23.71
CA SER A 503 12.46 -16.45 23.26
C SER A 503 12.43 -17.66 22.32
N LEU A 504 13.59 -18.23 21.95
CA LEU A 504 13.69 -19.37 21.04
C LEU A 504 13.43 -20.68 21.77
N THR A 505 12.18 -21.14 21.78
CA THR A 505 11.74 -22.32 22.53
C THR A 505 11.97 -23.65 21.81
N SER A 506 12.15 -23.62 20.51
CA SER A 506 12.43 -24.79 19.69
C SER A 506 13.15 -24.41 18.40
N ILE A 507 14.02 -25.28 17.93
CA ILE A 507 14.72 -25.16 16.65
C ILE A 507 14.86 -26.54 16.02
N ASN A 508 14.60 -26.64 14.73
CA ASN A 508 14.88 -27.85 13.97
C ASN A 508 16.30 -27.75 13.39
N ILE A 509 17.19 -28.67 13.78
CA ILE A 509 18.55 -28.79 13.26
C ILE A 509 18.53 -29.86 12.18
N PRO A 510 18.82 -29.53 10.90
CA PRO A 510 18.85 -30.51 9.81
C PRO A 510 19.93 -31.58 10.00
N GLU A 511 19.73 -32.76 9.41
CA GLU A 511 20.73 -33.86 9.43
C GLU A 511 22.04 -33.49 8.74
N SER A 512 22.04 -32.49 7.87
CA SER A 512 23.22 -31.94 7.21
C SER A 512 24.23 -31.26 8.13
N VAL A 513 23.77 -30.76 9.30
CA VAL A 513 24.61 -30.06 10.25
C VAL A 513 25.53 -31.04 10.94
N ASN A 514 26.84 -30.88 10.70
CA ASN A 514 27.87 -31.74 11.25
C ASN A 514 28.79 -31.05 12.26
N THR A 515 28.69 -29.73 12.41
CA THR A 515 29.45 -28.92 13.38
C THR A 515 28.55 -27.90 14.06
N ILE A 516 28.71 -27.76 15.39
CA ILE A 516 28.07 -26.72 16.19
C ILE A 516 29.15 -26.06 17.05
N GLY A 517 29.30 -24.75 16.91
CA GLY A 517 30.32 -23.96 17.59
C GLY A 517 30.08 -23.84 19.10
N MET A 518 31.09 -23.32 19.80
CA MET A 518 31.02 -23.09 21.24
C MET A 518 29.87 -22.11 21.55
N ASP A 519 29.14 -22.35 22.64
CA ASP A 519 28.07 -21.50 23.15
C ASP A 519 26.96 -21.16 22.12
N ALA A 520 26.84 -21.95 21.02
CA ALA A 520 25.92 -21.68 19.92
C ALA A 520 24.47 -21.46 20.37
N PHE A 521 24.03 -22.10 21.44
CA PHE A 521 22.68 -22.00 22.05
C PHE A 521 22.71 -21.62 23.51
N TYR A 522 23.81 -21.04 24.01
CA TYR A 522 23.90 -20.62 25.39
C TYR A 522 22.87 -19.51 25.67
N ASP A 523 22.18 -19.62 26.84
CA ASP A 523 21.12 -18.69 27.25
C ASP A 523 19.90 -18.63 26.31
N CYS A 524 19.62 -19.74 25.59
CA CYS A 524 18.33 -20.03 24.98
C CYS A 524 17.50 -20.80 26.03
N ILE A 525 16.31 -20.30 26.39
CA ILE A 525 15.48 -20.91 27.46
C ILE A 525 14.29 -21.66 26.86
#